data_d7248d49d2b3d4d9b5aa812b5273c7d8
#
_entry.id   d7248d49d2b3d4d9b5aa812b5273c7d8
#
_cell.length_a   1.000
_cell.length_b   1.000
_cell.length_c   1.000
_cell.angle_alpha   90.00
_cell.angle_beta   90.00
_cell.angle_gamma   90.00
#
_symmetry.space_group_name_H-M   'P 1'
#
loop_
_entity.id
_entity.type
_entity.pdbx_description
1 polymer ?
#
loop_
_entity_poly.entity_id
_entity_poly.type
_entity_poly.pdbx_seq_one_letter_code
_entity_poly.pdbx_strand_id
1 'polypeptide(L)'
;MGNEGRPHLERSHLPLWKVGALGLAYMLIGPSTAMSAGALIAFSAQAAWLSNLLSVIVLALLSVVISAFARRYVVTGSLVSYAYEALGSRARLFVAACMMLGYVALTATLILGVVVFTSSALLDLGVQSAATAPVQCASAVIISLAAAGCACLGIDVSVRVVVILGFLCVPFVILAMGASYFTLHPTMAMQFDFDTVSLQGILQGAVAATGYYVGFDGIAALANETKDPKRNVPRVLIGTVLVVGVAITASCFVQYPMLVNHADELAAGASPVAIFAHAIGWDWLAIAVDVLLVPATFAATVTVYNIGARIIATTSVDGLLPPGLGRIHVRLRTPAAAVAALALVATTLTVLLQVILEKPPLLTSVYLANLTTYYWLAPYFLVCLGILRILRREGARDPATAVAAWGSMAAIVYVTFEMFRSPVDAGTKYLPYLAVVTIAAVALVFLLTHRDVIVSEGEAEVV
;
A
#
# COMPACT_ATOMS: atom_id res chain seq x y z
N MET A 1 9.92 -12.90 -36.95
CA MET A 1 8.60 -13.50 -36.66
C MET A 1 7.83 -12.55 -35.75
N GLY A 2 6.67 -12.15 -36.21
CA GLY A 2 5.97 -10.93 -35.82
C GLY A 2 5.47 -10.87 -34.37
N ASN A 3 5.33 -9.66 -33.95
CA ASN A 3 4.91 -9.11 -32.67
C ASN A 3 3.38 -9.25 -32.41
N GLU A 4 2.76 -10.38 -32.78
CA GLU A 4 1.30 -10.57 -32.82
C GLU A 4 0.67 -11.12 -31.55
N GLY A 5 1.39 -11.17 -30.43
CA GLY A 5 0.86 -11.77 -29.19
C GLY A 5 0.80 -10.87 -27.96
N ARG A 6 1.22 -9.60 -28.02
CA ARG A 6 1.12 -8.71 -26.87
C ARG A 6 -0.25 -8.01 -26.88
N PRO A 7 -1.06 -8.16 -25.84
CA PRO A 7 -2.33 -7.45 -25.75
C PRO A 7 -2.07 -5.96 -25.80
N HIS A 8 -2.64 -5.29 -26.80
CA HIS A 8 -2.60 -3.85 -26.90
C HIS A 8 -3.51 -3.26 -25.80
N LEU A 9 -2.91 -2.87 -24.66
CA LEU A 9 -3.53 -1.91 -23.75
C LEU A 9 -3.76 -0.61 -24.55
N GLU A 10 -4.93 0.00 -24.39
CA GLU A 10 -5.21 1.28 -25.06
C GLU A 10 -4.18 2.31 -24.61
N ARG A 11 -3.37 2.79 -25.57
CA ARG A 11 -2.24 3.68 -25.28
C ARG A 11 -2.71 5.11 -25.11
N SER A 12 -2.16 5.82 -24.10
CA SER A 12 -2.16 7.29 -24.02
C SER A 12 -3.54 7.98 -23.98
N HIS A 13 -4.53 7.39 -23.28
CA HIS A 13 -5.89 7.97 -23.22
C HIS A 13 -6.22 8.67 -21.89
N LEU A 14 -5.51 8.36 -20.79
CA LEU A 14 -5.80 8.91 -19.47
C LEU A 14 -5.19 10.31 -19.27
N PRO A 15 -5.99 11.36 -19.09
CA PRO A 15 -5.50 12.70 -18.76
C PRO A 15 -4.97 12.77 -17.33
N LEU A 16 -4.14 13.78 -17.03
CA LEU A 16 -3.50 13.99 -15.74
C LEU A 16 -4.46 13.86 -14.54
N TRP A 17 -5.63 14.49 -14.62
CA TRP A 17 -6.59 14.51 -13.51
C TRP A 17 -7.18 13.11 -13.21
N LYS A 18 -7.38 12.26 -14.25
CA LYS A 18 -7.85 10.88 -14.03
C LYS A 18 -6.78 10.02 -13.38
N VAL A 19 -5.53 10.15 -13.83
CA VAL A 19 -4.40 9.42 -13.22
C VAL A 19 -4.19 9.90 -11.78
N GLY A 20 -4.31 11.21 -11.52
CA GLY A 20 -4.26 11.78 -10.17
C GLY A 20 -5.38 11.28 -9.25
N ALA A 21 -6.62 11.27 -9.74
CA ALA A 21 -7.75 10.76 -8.99
C ALA A 21 -7.60 9.26 -8.67
N LEU A 22 -7.11 8.47 -9.64
CA LEU A 22 -6.76 7.06 -9.43
C LEU A 22 -5.66 6.89 -8.37
N GLY A 23 -4.61 7.71 -8.44
CA GLY A 23 -3.55 7.69 -7.46
C GLY A 23 -4.04 7.98 -6.04
N LEU A 24 -4.88 8.99 -5.86
CA LEU A 24 -5.49 9.33 -4.57
C LEU A 24 -6.44 8.24 -4.06
N ALA A 25 -7.26 7.67 -4.95
CA ALA A 25 -8.15 6.58 -4.60
C ALA A 25 -7.38 5.28 -4.27
N TYR A 26 -6.29 5.02 -5.00
CA TYR A 26 -5.38 3.90 -4.73
C TYR A 26 -4.71 4.02 -3.36
N MET A 27 -4.28 5.23 -2.97
CA MET A 27 -3.69 5.51 -1.66
C MET A 27 -4.75 5.64 -0.55
N LEU A 28 -6.02 5.33 -0.83
CA LEU A 28 -7.09 5.27 0.19
C LEU A 28 -7.23 6.56 1.00
N ILE A 29 -7.24 7.73 0.38
CA ILE A 29 -7.22 9.01 1.10
C ILE A 29 -8.28 9.06 2.23
N GLY A 30 -9.51 8.60 2.00
CA GLY A 30 -10.56 8.54 3.02
C GLY A 30 -10.28 7.54 4.14
N PRO A 31 -10.15 6.22 3.84
CA PRO A 31 -9.85 5.21 4.86
C PRO A 31 -8.53 5.45 5.59
N SER A 32 -7.48 5.90 4.89
CA SER A 32 -6.18 6.20 5.51
C SER A 32 -6.28 7.37 6.51
N THR A 33 -7.00 8.44 6.17
CA THR A 33 -7.24 9.55 7.12
C THR A 33 -8.13 9.13 8.28
N ALA A 34 -9.07 8.21 8.07
CA ALA A 34 -9.94 7.73 9.13
C ALA A 34 -9.22 6.83 10.16
N MET A 35 -8.27 5.99 9.71
CA MET A 35 -7.65 4.95 10.54
C MET A 35 -6.26 5.31 11.09
N SER A 36 -5.51 6.17 10.41
CA SER A 36 -4.07 6.35 10.66
C SER A 36 -3.76 6.84 12.07
N ALA A 37 -4.54 7.75 12.61
CA ALA A 37 -4.31 8.26 13.97
C ALA A 37 -4.44 7.13 14.99
N GLY A 38 -5.52 6.36 14.96
CA GLY A 38 -5.74 5.23 15.88
C GLY A 38 -4.60 4.21 15.84
N ALA A 39 -4.05 3.96 14.64
CA ALA A 39 -2.93 3.03 14.49
C ALA A 39 -1.58 3.62 14.96
N LEU A 40 -1.32 4.92 14.75
CA LEU A 40 -0.02 5.55 15.06
C LEU A 40 0.13 5.98 16.52
N ILE A 41 -0.98 6.20 17.22
CA ILE A 41 -1.01 6.57 18.65
C ILE A 41 -0.27 5.53 19.51
N ALA A 42 -0.41 4.25 19.19
CA ALA A 42 0.25 3.17 19.92
C ALA A 42 1.78 3.25 19.91
N PHE A 43 2.39 3.93 18.92
CA PHE A 43 3.85 4.06 18.76
C PHE A 43 4.38 5.38 19.30
N SER A 44 3.70 6.48 18.97
CA SER A 44 4.22 7.83 19.15
C SER A 44 3.27 8.78 19.88
N ALA A 45 2.19 8.25 20.45
CA ALA A 45 1.22 9.01 21.25
C ALA A 45 0.85 10.36 20.57
N GLN A 46 1.01 11.49 21.26
CA GLN A 46 0.73 12.84 20.73
C GLN A 46 1.62 13.24 19.55
N ALA A 47 2.77 12.60 19.38
CA ALA A 47 3.68 12.85 18.23
C ALA A 47 3.32 12.02 16.97
N ALA A 48 2.14 11.39 16.89
CA ALA A 48 1.69 10.62 15.73
C ALA A 48 1.73 11.44 14.42
N TRP A 49 1.37 12.72 14.48
CA TRP A 49 1.45 13.64 13.35
C TRP A 49 2.90 13.87 12.88
N LEU A 50 3.86 13.97 13.81
CA LEU A 50 5.29 14.15 13.50
C LEU A 50 5.86 12.86 12.90
N SER A 51 5.49 11.70 13.43
CA SER A 51 5.85 10.39 12.87
C SER A 51 5.39 10.27 11.42
N ASN A 52 4.13 10.63 11.13
CA ASN A 52 3.63 10.61 9.76
C ASN A 52 4.36 11.62 8.86
N LEU A 53 4.64 12.82 9.35
CA LEU A 53 5.38 13.84 8.59
C LEU A 53 6.78 13.35 8.19
N LEU A 54 7.49 12.66 9.07
CA LEU A 54 8.78 12.05 8.76
C LEU A 54 8.67 11.01 7.65
N SER A 55 7.63 10.15 7.70
CA SER A 55 7.34 9.20 6.62
C SER A 55 7.08 9.90 5.30
N VAL A 56 6.29 10.97 5.30
CA VAL A 56 5.99 11.76 4.09
C VAL A 56 7.27 12.30 3.47
N ILE A 57 8.21 12.80 4.27
CA ILE A 57 9.50 13.30 3.78
C ILE A 57 10.28 12.19 3.07
N VAL A 58 10.39 11.01 3.69
CA VAL A 58 11.10 9.86 3.08
C VAL A 58 10.43 9.42 1.78
N LEU A 59 9.10 9.34 1.78
CA LEU A 59 8.34 8.91 0.60
C LEU A 59 8.32 9.97 -0.51
N ALA A 60 8.39 11.25 -0.16
CA ALA A 60 8.61 12.32 -1.13
C ALA A 60 9.98 12.19 -1.80
N LEU A 61 11.04 11.88 -1.06
CA LEU A 61 12.36 11.58 -1.63
C LEU A 61 12.30 10.35 -2.55
N LEU A 62 11.66 9.26 -2.13
CA LEU A 62 11.44 8.07 -2.97
C LEU A 62 10.64 8.40 -4.23
N SER A 63 9.61 9.24 -4.12
CA SER A 63 8.80 9.64 -5.28
C SER A 63 9.61 10.45 -6.30
N VAL A 64 10.61 11.24 -5.87
CA VAL A 64 11.57 11.92 -6.76
C VAL A 64 12.43 10.89 -7.50
N VAL A 65 12.94 9.87 -6.80
CA VAL A 65 13.73 8.79 -7.40
C VAL A 65 12.92 8.02 -8.45
N ILE A 66 11.71 7.56 -8.11
CA ILE A 66 10.83 6.84 -9.03
C ILE A 66 10.43 7.73 -10.21
N SER A 67 10.19 9.02 -9.97
CA SER A 67 9.92 10.02 -11.02
C SER A 67 11.08 10.18 -11.99
N ALA A 68 12.32 10.09 -11.53
CA ALA A 68 13.49 10.13 -12.39
C ALA A 68 13.55 8.94 -13.36
N PHE A 69 13.11 7.76 -12.93
CA PHE A 69 12.90 6.61 -13.83
C PHE A 69 11.73 6.83 -14.79
N ALA A 70 10.57 7.26 -14.28
CA ALA A 70 9.39 7.49 -15.11
C ALA A 70 9.60 8.53 -16.24
N ARG A 71 10.49 9.50 -16.04
CA ARG A 71 10.91 10.45 -17.07
C ARG A 71 11.75 9.79 -18.19
N ARG A 72 12.49 8.72 -17.85
CA ARG A 72 13.37 8.00 -18.80
C ARG A 72 12.66 6.85 -19.48
N TYR A 73 11.95 6.05 -18.72
CA TYR A 73 11.38 4.77 -19.13
C TYR A 73 9.86 4.77 -18.99
N VAL A 74 9.17 4.41 -20.06
CA VAL A 74 7.71 4.21 -20.06
C VAL A 74 7.46 2.71 -20.01
N VAL A 75 7.23 2.18 -18.82
CA VAL A 75 7.12 0.74 -18.55
C VAL A 75 5.87 0.43 -17.74
N THR A 76 5.37 -0.81 -17.82
CA THR A 76 4.17 -1.27 -17.11
C THR A 76 4.47 -2.08 -15.85
N GLY A 77 5.71 -2.55 -15.70
CA GLY A 77 6.14 -3.38 -14.57
C GLY A 77 6.62 -2.59 -13.34
N SER A 78 6.45 -1.25 -13.31
CA SER A 78 6.86 -0.41 -12.18
C SER A 78 8.30 -0.72 -11.70
N LEU A 79 8.52 -0.94 -10.41
CA LEU A 79 9.84 -1.18 -9.80
C LEU A 79 10.57 -2.38 -10.41
N VAL A 80 9.86 -3.43 -10.84
CA VAL A 80 10.46 -4.62 -11.47
C VAL A 80 11.17 -4.25 -12.77
N SER A 81 10.49 -3.43 -13.61
CA SER A 81 11.08 -2.96 -14.87
C SER A 81 12.22 -1.96 -14.62
N TYR A 82 12.08 -1.06 -13.65
CA TYR A 82 13.13 -0.11 -13.31
C TYR A 82 14.41 -0.80 -12.79
N ALA A 83 14.24 -1.86 -11.98
CA ALA A 83 15.36 -2.66 -11.51
C ALA A 83 16.08 -3.36 -12.67
N TYR A 84 15.33 -3.87 -13.66
CA TYR A 84 15.91 -4.46 -14.87
C TYR A 84 16.75 -3.46 -15.65
N GLU A 85 16.20 -2.30 -15.98
CA GLU A 85 16.87 -1.25 -16.77
C GLU A 85 18.16 -0.73 -16.11
N ALA A 86 18.18 -0.69 -14.77
CA ALA A 86 19.30 -0.12 -14.02
C ALA A 86 20.36 -1.15 -13.62
N LEU A 87 19.95 -2.36 -13.26
CA LEU A 87 20.79 -3.34 -12.57
C LEU A 87 20.81 -4.71 -13.26
N GLY A 88 19.93 -4.93 -14.27
CA GLY A 88 19.88 -6.18 -15.04
C GLY A 88 18.99 -7.26 -14.47
N SER A 89 19.05 -8.45 -15.08
CA SER A 89 18.11 -9.57 -14.86
C SER A 89 18.07 -10.09 -13.44
N ARG A 90 19.20 -10.19 -12.75
CA ARG A 90 19.23 -10.68 -11.36
C ARG A 90 18.46 -9.77 -10.39
N ALA A 91 18.61 -8.44 -10.54
CA ALA A 91 17.87 -7.47 -9.73
C ALA A 91 16.38 -7.54 -10.04
N ARG A 92 16.01 -7.71 -11.32
CA ARG A 92 14.62 -7.91 -11.75
C ARG A 92 13.98 -9.11 -11.05
N LEU A 93 14.65 -10.27 -11.04
CA LEU A 93 14.14 -11.49 -10.40
C LEU A 93 13.89 -11.28 -8.90
N PHE A 94 14.85 -10.67 -8.22
CA PHE A 94 14.76 -10.40 -6.80
C PHE A 94 13.62 -9.40 -6.48
N VAL A 95 13.53 -8.31 -7.24
CA VAL A 95 12.44 -7.31 -7.06
C VAL A 95 11.09 -7.93 -7.38
N ALA A 96 10.98 -8.79 -8.41
CA ALA A 96 9.75 -9.50 -8.72
C ALA A 96 9.28 -10.39 -7.56
N ALA A 97 10.20 -11.14 -6.92
CA ALA A 97 9.90 -11.95 -5.75
C ALA A 97 9.36 -11.08 -4.59
N CYS A 98 10.05 -9.98 -4.27
CA CYS A 98 9.62 -9.05 -3.24
C CYS A 98 8.22 -8.45 -3.53
N MET A 99 8.01 -7.98 -4.76
CA MET A 99 6.74 -7.34 -5.16
C MET A 99 5.57 -8.34 -5.13
N MET A 100 5.77 -9.58 -5.57
CA MET A 100 4.71 -10.61 -5.49
C MET A 100 4.29 -10.86 -4.05
N LEU A 101 5.24 -11.10 -3.15
CA LEU A 101 4.96 -11.30 -1.73
C LEU A 101 4.30 -10.05 -1.12
N GLY A 102 4.80 -8.89 -1.49
CA GLY A 102 4.28 -7.61 -1.06
C GLY A 102 2.82 -7.40 -1.48
N TYR A 103 2.46 -7.69 -2.73
CA TYR A 103 1.07 -7.57 -3.20
C TYR A 103 0.13 -8.59 -2.54
N VAL A 104 0.61 -9.79 -2.18
CA VAL A 104 -0.17 -10.74 -1.38
C VAL A 104 -0.48 -10.15 0.00
N ALA A 105 0.54 -9.62 0.70
CA ALA A 105 0.37 -9.02 2.02
C ALA A 105 -0.50 -7.75 1.98
N LEU A 106 -0.30 -6.88 0.99
CA LEU A 106 -1.09 -5.66 0.78
C LEU A 106 -2.56 -5.98 0.51
N THR A 107 -2.83 -6.99 -0.34
CA THR A 107 -4.21 -7.44 -0.62
C THR A 107 -4.86 -7.97 0.65
N ALA A 108 -4.16 -8.78 1.44
CA ALA A 108 -4.64 -9.30 2.72
C ALA A 108 -4.93 -8.17 3.73
N THR A 109 -4.04 -7.15 3.81
CA THR A 109 -4.25 -5.94 4.62
C THR A 109 -5.55 -5.23 4.26
N LEU A 110 -5.80 -5.03 2.97
CA LEU A 110 -6.99 -4.31 2.51
C LEU A 110 -8.28 -5.13 2.70
N ILE A 111 -8.24 -6.45 2.53
CA ILE A 111 -9.38 -7.32 2.85
C ILE A 111 -9.77 -7.13 4.32
N LEU A 112 -8.79 -7.16 5.24
CA LEU A 112 -9.06 -6.91 6.67
C LEU A 112 -9.52 -5.48 6.93
N GLY A 113 -9.02 -4.49 6.22
CA GLY A 113 -9.51 -3.12 6.30
C GLY A 113 -11.01 -3.01 5.99
N VAL A 114 -11.50 -3.72 4.98
CA VAL A 114 -12.95 -3.80 4.68
C VAL A 114 -13.69 -4.52 5.80
N VAL A 115 -13.11 -5.61 6.36
CA VAL A 115 -13.71 -6.34 7.49
C VAL A 115 -13.85 -5.46 8.72
N VAL A 116 -12.84 -4.64 9.04
CA VAL A 116 -12.89 -3.70 10.18
C VAL A 116 -14.11 -2.79 10.09
N PHE A 117 -14.26 -2.05 8.99
CA PHE A 117 -15.37 -1.13 8.82
C PHE A 117 -16.72 -1.86 8.74
N THR A 118 -16.77 -3.03 8.09
CA THR A 118 -17.99 -3.84 8.01
C THR A 118 -18.40 -4.34 9.40
N SER A 119 -17.45 -4.83 10.19
CA SER A 119 -17.74 -5.31 11.56
C SER A 119 -18.16 -4.16 12.48
N SER A 120 -17.50 -3.00 12.41
CA SER A 120 -17.85 -1.81 13.18
C SER A 120 -19.28 -1.34 12.85
N ALA A 121 -19.61 -1.18 11.57
CA ALA A 121 -20.96 -0.79 11.15
C ALA A 121 -22.04 -1.79 11.58
N LEU A 122 -21.75 -3.10 11.52
CA LEU A 122 -22.71 -4.15 11.95
C LEU A 122 -22.89 -4.15 13.47
N LEU A 123 -21.84 -3.91 14.24
CA LEU A 123 -21.93 -3.78 15.70
C LEU A 123 -22.80 -2.58 16.10
N ASP A 124 -22.64 -1.43 15.46
CA ASP A 124 -23.47 -0.23 15.67
C ASP A 124 -24.94 -0.46 15.30
N LEU A 125 -25.20 -1.35 14.32
CA LEU A 125 -26.55 -1.80 13.97
C LEU A 125 -27.10 -2.91 14.92
N GLY A 126 -26.36 -3.28 15.97
CA GLY A 126 -26.78 -4.25 16.98
C GLY A 126 -26.46 -5.71 16.67
N VAL A 127 -25.73 -5.99 15.58
CA VAL A 127 -25.34 -7.35 15.20
C VAL A 127 -24.09 -7.81 15.95
N GLN A 128 -24.24 -8.27 17.17
CA GLN A 128 -23.15 -8.66 18.08
C GLN A 128 -22.24 -9.77 17.51
N SER A 129 -22.78 -10.66 16.67
CA SER A 129 -22.00 -11.72 16.03
C SER A 129 -20.92 -11.20 15.07
N ALA A 130 -20.99 -9.95 14.63
CA ALA A 130 -19.98 -9.32 13.76
C ALA A 130 -18.59 -9.23 14.44
N ALA A 131 -18.52 -9.26 15.76
CA ALA A 131 -17.27 -9.31 16.52
C ALA A 131 -16.62 -10.71 16.55
N THR A 132 -17.32 -11.74 16.11
CA THR A 132 -16.81 -13.12 16.23
C THR A 132 -15.89 -13.48 15.05
N ALA A 133 -14.80 -14.22 15.34
CA ALA A 133 -13.83 -14.65 14.35
C ALA A 133 -14.45 -15.42 13.15
N PRO A 134 -15.42 -16.33 13.31
CA PRO A 134 -16.06 -16.99 12.18
C PRO A 134 -16.76 -16.04 11.22
N VAL A 135 -17.48 -15.03 11.75
CA VAL A 135 -18.17 -14.03 10.92
C VAL A 135 -17.18 -13.13 10.20
N GLN A 136 -16.11 -12.72 10.87
CA GLN A 136 -15.02 -11.92 10.29
C GLN A 136 -14.28 -12.68 9.19
N CYS A 137 -13.97 -13.97 9.40
CA CYS A 137 -13.37 -14.83 8.37
C CYS A 137 -14.30 -15.03 7.17
N ALA A 138 -15.60 -15.28 7.40
CA ALA A 138 -16.58 -15.40 6.32
C ALA A 138 -16.69 -14.09 5.53
N SER A 139 -16.72 -12.95 6.22
CA SER A 139 -16.72 -11.62 5.60
C SER A 139 -15.47 -11.42 4.74
N ALA A 140 -14.27 -11.78 5.23
CA ALA A 140 -13.03 -11.70 4.48
C ALA A 140 -13.08 -12.52 3.18
N VAL A 141 -13.60 -13.73 3.22
CA VAL A 141 -13.76 -14.58 2.03
C VAL A 141 -14.74 -13.95 1.03
N ILE A 142 -15.91 -13.51 1.48
CA ILE A 142 -16.92 -12.88 0.62
C ILE A 142 -16.39 -11.61 -0.03
N ILE A 143 -15.74 -10.74 0.75
CA ILE A 143 -15.13 -9.48 0.28
C ILE A 143 -14.06 -9.78 -0.76
N SER A 144 -13.17 -10.73 -0.49
CA SER A 144 -12.10 -11.11 -1.40
C SER A 144 -12.64 -11.63 -2.73
N LEU A 145 -13.61 -12.54 -2.70
CA LEU A 145 -14.23 -13.09 -3.91
C LEU A 145 -14.96 -12.01 -4.72
N ALA A 146 -15.69 -11.11 -4.05
CA ALA A 146 -16.37 -10.00 -4.70
C ALA A 146 -15.37 -9.05 -5.36
N ALA A 147 -14.28 -8.67 -4.65
CA ALA A 147 -13.26 -7.79 -5.17
C ALA A 147 -12.48 -8.41 -6.35
N ALA A 148 -12.13 -9.69 -6.26
CA ALA A 148 -11.50 -10.44 -7.35
C ALA A 148 -12.44 -10.54 -8.58
N GLY A 149 -13.74 -10.80 -8.35
CA GLY A 149 -14.75 -10.79 -9.41
C GLY A 149 -14.83 -9.42 -10.11
N CYS A 150 -14.89 -8.32 -9.35
CA CYS A 150 -14.86 -6.96 -9.88
C CYS A 150 -13.58 -6.67 -10.65
N ALA A 151 -12.41 -7.10 -10.15
CA ALA A 151 -11.14 -6.94 -10.84
C ALA A 151 -11.11 -7.67 -12.20
N CYS A 152 -11.80 -8.80 -12.33
CA CYS A 152 -11.92 -9.53 -13.58
C CYS A 152 -12.82 -8.83 -14.62
N LEU A 153 -13.74 -7.94 -14.23
CA LEU A 153 -14.68 -7.27 -15.16
C LEU A 153 -14.02 -6.21 -16.08
N GLY A 154 -12.73 -5.93 -15.88
CA GLY A 154 -11.96 -5.01 -16.70
C GLY A 154 -11.72 -3.66 -16.03
N ILE A 155 -10.69 -2.96 -16.54
CA ILE A 155 -10.12 -1.77 -15.90
C ILE A 155 -11.05 -0.56 -15.96
N ASP A 156 -11.74 -0.33 -17.07
CA ASP A 156 -12.56 0.89 -17.25
C ASP A 156 -13.73 0.98 -16.27
N VAL A 157 -14.37 -0.14 -15.98
CA VAL A 157 -15.44 -0.21 -14.97
C VAL A 157 -14.85 -0.05 -13.58
N SER A 158 -13.74 -0.73 -13.29
CA SER A 158 -13.02 -0.68 -12.03
C SER A 158 -12.57 0.74 -11.69
N VAL A 159 -11.94 1.45 -12.63
CA VAL A 159 -11.43 2.83 -12.42
C VAL A 159 -12.51 3.82 -12.00
N ARG A 160 -13.63 3.82 -12.72
CA ARG A 160 -14.73 4.77 -12.41
C ARG A 160 -15.33 4.49 -11.04
N VAL A 161 -15.56 3.22 -10.73
CA VAL A 161 -16.10 2.78 -9.42
C VAL A 161 -15.13 3.15 -8.30
N VAL A 162 -13.84 2.85 -8.47
CA VAL A 162 -12.79 3.15 -7.48
C VAL A 162 -12.72 4.64 -7.17
N VAL A 163 -12.76 5.51 -8.18
CA VAL A 163 -12.71 6.96 -7.98
C VAL A 163 -13.96 7.46 -7.25
N ILE A 164 -15.15 7.05 -7.68
CA ILE A 164 -16.41 7.50 -7.05
C ILE A 164 -16.45 7.03 -5.59
N LEU A 165 -16.26 5.73 -5.34
CA LEU A 165 -16.35 5.16 -4.00
C LEU A 165 -15.22 5.66 -3.09
N GLY A 166 -14.00 5.80 -3.62
CA GLY A 166 -12.85 6.29 -2.86
C GLY A 166 -12.99 7.71 -2.34
N PHE A 167 -13.75 8.57 -3.05
CA PHE A 167 -13.98 9.96 -2.62
C PHE A 167 -15.30 10.16 -1.88
N LEU A 168 -16.25 9.23 -1.98
CA LEU A 168 -17.58 9.38 -1.39
C LEU A 168 -17.54 9.49 0.15
N CYS A 169 -16.62 8.78 0.81
CA CYS A 169 -16.48 8.81 2.27
C CYS A 169 -15.78 10.09 2.79
N VAL A 170 -14.96 10.77 1.97
CA VAL A 170 -14.13 11.90 2.41
C VAL A 170 -14.93 13.03 3.08
N PRO A 171 -16.05 13.53 2.50
CA PRO A 171 -16.86 14.58 3.15
C PRO A 171 -17.39 14.15 4.52
N PHE A 172 -17.75 12.88 4.70
CA PHE A 172 -18.27 12.36 5.96
C PHE A 172 -17.19 12.21 7.02
N VAL A 173 -15.98 11.76 6.64
CA VAL A 173 -14.81 11.74 7.52
C VAL A 173 -14.47 13.15 7.98
N ILE A 174 -14.44 14.13 7.07
CA ILE A 174 -14.19 15.53 7.40
C ILE A 174 -15.29 16.08 8.31
N LEU A 175 -16.55 15.76 8.04
CA LEU A 175 -17.69 16.17 8.85
C LEU A 175 -17.57 15.60 10.27
N ALA A 176 -17.32 14.30 10.42
CA ALA A 176 -17.18 13.65 11.72
C ALA A 176 -16.03 14.26 12.54
N MET A 177 -14.85 14.40 11.93
CA MET A 177 -13.69 15.02 12.57
C MET A 177 -13.96 16.49 12.94
N GLY A 178 -14.53 17.27 12.02
CA GLY A 178 -14.80 18.68 12.22
C GLY A 178 -15.89 18.90 13.29
N ALA A 179 -17.02 18.19 13.21
CA ALA A 179 -18.08 18.28 14.19
C ALA A 179 -17.59 17.92 15.59
N SER A 180 -16.83 16.82 15.72
CA SER A 180 -16.26 16.40 16.99
C SER A 180 -15.27 17.42 17.53
N TYR A 181 -14.41 17.98 16.69
CA TYR A 181 -13.47 19.02 17.07
C TYR A 181 -14.16 20.25 17.65
N PHE A 182 -15.21 20.77 16.97
CA PHE A 182 -15.95 21.94 17.42
C PHE A 182 -16.89 21.69 18.61
N THR A 183 -17.28 20.44 18.85
CA THR A 183 -18.14 20.07 19.99
C THR A 183 -17.34 19.73 21.24
N LEU A 184 -16.27 18.97 21.07
CA LEU A 184 -15.45 18.50 22.21
C LEU A 184 -14.39 19.51 22.65
N HIS A 185 -14.09 20.52 21.82
CA HIS A 185 -13.06 21.52 22.08
C HIS A 185 -11.74 20.94 22.62
N PRO A 186 -11.11 19.94 21.92
CA PRO A 186 -9.96 19.25 22.46
C PRO A 186 -8.76 20.21 22.63
N THR A 187 -7.94 19.96 23.66
CA THR A 187 -6.76 20.79 23.94
C THR A 187 -5.63 20.49 22.96
N MET A 188 -5.45 21.32 21.95
CA MET A 188 -4.41 21.12 20.93
C MET A 188 -2.98 21.31 21.43
N ALA A 189 -2.78 22.03 22.56
CA ALA A 189 -1.46 22.23 23.14
C ALA A 189 -0.75 20.92 23.52
N MET A 190 -1.49 19.87 23.84
CA MET A 190 -0.94 18.54 24.16
C MET A 190 -0.15 17.91 23.00
N GLN A 191 -0.41 18.33 21.75
CA GLN A 191 0.32 17.85 20.58
C GLN A 191 1.80 18.28 20.56
N PHE A 192 2.16 19.27 21.36
CA PHE A 192 3.51 19.83 21.46
C PHE A 192 4.19 19.50 22.81
N ASP A 193 3.52 18.69 23.63
CA ASP A 193 4.12 18.16 24.87
C ASP A 193 4.90 16.89 24.53
N PHE A 194 6.22 17.03 24.35
CA PHE A 194 7.10 15.92 24.01
C PHE A 194 7.79 15.29 25.24
N ASP A 195 7.48 15.70 26.44
CA ASP A 195 8.14 15.22 27.68
C ASP A 195 7.93 13.72 27.90
N THR A 196 6.79 13.18 27.44
CA THR A 196 6.42 11.75 27.54
C THR A 196 6.74 10.93 26.29
N VAL A 197 7.20 11.57 25.21
CA VAL A 197 7.45 10.93 23.92
C VAL A 197 8.92 10.67 23.69
N SER A 198 9.29 9.43 23.46
CA SER A 198 10.66 9.08 23.11
C SER A 198 10.92 9.32 21.61
N LEU A 199 12.13 9.77 21.27
CA LEU A 199 12.57 9.84 19.87
C LEU A 199 12.41 8.48 19.16
N GLN A 200 12.67 7.38 19.88
CA GLN A 200 12.48 6.03 19.38
C GLN A 200 11.01 5.76 18.99
N GLY A 201 10.06 6.16 19.84
CA GLY A 201 8.63 6.03 19.55
C GLY A 201 8.22 6.81 18.29
N ILE A 202 8.72 8.05 18.13
CA ILE A 202 8.48 8.87 16.92
C ILE A 202 9.00 8.16 15.67
N LEU A 203 10.21 7.62 15.74
CA LEU A 203 10.84 6.95 14.60
C LEU A 203 10.14 5.60 14.28
N GLN A 204 9.72 4.84 15.29
CA GLN A 204 8.90 3.63 15.09
C GLN A 204 7.52 3.97 14.50
N GLY A 205 6.88 5.03 14.99
CA GLY A 205 5.65 5.55 14.41
C GLY A 205 5.85 5.96 12.94
N ALA A 206 7.00 6.54 12.58
CA ALA A 206 7.32 6.86 11.19
C ALA A 206 7.46 5.60 10.31
N VAL A 207 8.06 4.53 10.83
CA VAL A 207 8.12 3.23 10.15
C VAL A 207 6.71 2.69 9.90
N ALA A 208 5.87 2.68 10.93
CA ALA A 208 4.48 2.22 10.83
C ALA A 208 3.66 3.09 9.86
N ALA A 209 3.83 4.42 9.89
CA ALA A 209 3.16 5.34 8.98
C ALA A 209 3.51 5.07 7.51
N THR A 210 4.74 4.59 7.21
CA THR A 210 5.14 4.24 5.85
C THR A 210 4.19 3.21 5.21
N GLY A 211 3.59 2.31 6.00
CA GLY A 211 2.65 1.30 5.54
C GLY A 211 1.41 1.86 4.84
N TYR A 212 0.96 3.08 5.17
CA TYR A 212 -0.18 3.74 4.51
C TYR A 212 0.12 4.25 3.10
N TYR A 213 1.39 4.27 2.70
CA TYR A 213 1.84 4.79 1.41
C TYR A 213 2.44 3.73 0.51
N VAL A 214 2.81 2.57 1.06
CA VAL A 214 3.43 1.48 0.31
C VAL A 214 2.55 1.09 -0.87
N GLY A 215 3.19 0.95 -2.03
CA GLY A 215 2.49 0.68 -3.29
C GLY A 215 2.17 1.93 -4.13
N PHE A 216 2.46 3.16 -3.64
CA PHE A 216 2.26 4.39 -4.43
C PHE A 216 2.98 4.34 -5.79
N ASP A 217 4.08 3.58 -5.88
CA ASP A 217 4.82 3.27 -7.10
C ASP A 217 3.98 2.54 -8.16
N GLY A 218 2.86 1.90 -7.76
CA GLY A 218 1.89 1.28 -8.68
C GLY A 218 1.31 2.27 -9.71
N ILE A 219 1.31 3.57 -9.40
CA ILE A 219 0.95 4.63 -10.36
C ILE A 219 1.87 4.60 -11.58
N ALA A 220 3.15 4.23 -11.42
CA ALA A 220 4.08 4.11 -12.54
C ALA A 220 3.70 2.98 -13.52
N ALA A 221 2.97 1.96 -13.08
CA ALA A 221 2.46 0.91 -13.96
C ALA A 221 1.40 1.41 -14.96
N LEU A 222 0.78 2.57 -14.69
CA LEU A 222 -0.19 3.22 -15.59
C LEU A 222 0.49 4.08 -16.68
N ALA A 223 1.82 4.09 -16.77
CA ALA A 223 2.55 4.95 -17.69
C ALA A 223 2.11 4.79 -19.15
N ASN A 224 1.89 3.55 -19.63
CA ASN A 224 1.48 3.31 -21.01
C ASN A 224 0.06 3.80 -21.33
N GLU A 225 -0.80 3.92 -20.33
CA GLU A 225 -2.19 4.38 -20.47
C GLU A 225 -2.31 5.90 -20.27
N THR A 226 -1.27 6.54 -19.72
CA THR A 226 -1.26 7.96 -19.39
C THR A 226 -0.87 8.83 -20.59
N LYS A 227 -1.57 9.95 -20.81
CA LYS A 227 -1.14 10.98 -21.75
C LYS A 227 0.14 11.65 -21.25
N ASP A 228 1.12 11.86 -22.15
CA ASP A 228 2.43 12.45 -21.80
C ASP A 228 3.06 11.81 -20.55
N PRO A 229 3.29 10.48 -20.55
CA PRO A 229 3.64 9.73 -19.33
C PRO A 229 4.90 10.26 -18.66
N LYS A 230 5.93 10.66 -19.43
CA LYS A 230 7.19 11.20 -18.88
C LYS A 230 7.01 12.50 -18.06
N ARG A 231 5.91 13.22 -18.28
CA ARG A 231 5.59 14.47 -17.57
C ARG A 231 4.51 14.24 -16.49
N ASN A 232 3.48 13.47 -16.81
CA ASN A 232 2.29 13.35 -15.97
C ASN A 232 2.48 12.31 -14.85
N VAL A 233 3.11 11.17 -15.12
CA VAL A 233 3.37 10.16 -14.08
C VAL A 233 4.23 10.71 -12.94
N PRO A 234 5.38 11.41 -13.18
CA PRO A 234 6.15 12.06 -12.11
C PRO A 234 5.35 13.04 -11.27
N ARG A 235 4.47 13.84 -11.90
CA ARG A 235 3.64 14.81 -11.18
C ARG A 235 2.61 14.13 -10.29
N VAL A 236 2.01 13.05 -10.77
CA VAL A 236 1.04 12.29 -9.97
C VAL A 236 1.73 11.57 -8.82
N LEU A 237 2.88 10.92 -9.05
CA LEU A 237 3.64 10.24 -8.00
C LEU A 237 3.97 11.18 -6.83
N ILE A 238 4.55 12.34 -7.12
CA ILE A 238 4.90 13.32 -6.08
C ILE A 238 3.64 13.95 -5.49
N GLY A 239 2.68 14.35 -6.33
CA GLY A 239 1.46 15.03 -5.90
C GLY A 239 0.60 14.17 -4.99
N THR A 240 0.41 12.89 -5.28
CA THR A 240 -0.40 11.98 -4.45
C THR A 240 0.24 11.73 -3.09
N VAL A 241 1.56 11.50 -3.02
CA VAL A 241 2.28 11.35 -1.75
C VAL A 241 2.13 12.59 -0.89
N LEU A 242 2.28 13.80 -1.47
CA LEU A 242 2.14 15.04 -0.71
C LEU A 242 0.71 15.29 -0.25
N VAL A 243 -0.29 15.11 -1.13
CA VAL A 243 -1.71 15.35 -0.79
C VAL A 243 -2.17 14.39 0.30
N VAL A 244 -1.92 13.09 0.14
CA VAL A 244 -2.28 12.08 1.15
C VAL A 244 -1.48 12.30 2.42
N GLY A 245 -0.19 12.65 2.30
CA GLY A 245 0.69 12.94 3.41
C GLY A 245 0.18 14.09 4.28
N VAL A 246 -0.20 15.19 3.67
CA VAL A 246 -0.78 16.35 4.39
C VAL A 246 -2.12 15.95 5.04
N ALA A 247 -2.98 15.21 4.32
CA ALA A 247 -4.27 14.78 4.83
C ALA A 247 -4.12 13.88 6.06
N ILE A 248 -3.23 12.88 6.02
CA ILE A 248 -2.98 11.99 7.17
C ILE A 248 -2.30 12.75 8.32
N THR A 249 -1.33 13.64 8.05
CA THR A 249 -0.69 14.44 9.11
C THR A 249 -1.71 15.32 9.83
N ALA A 250 -2.56 16.01 9.08
CA ALA A 250 -3.64 16.82 9.65
C ALA A 250 -4.64 15.95 10.43
N SER A 251 -4.98 14.77 9.89
CA SER A 251 -5.83 13.81 10.57
C SER A 251 -5.25 13.35 11.92
N CYS A 252 -3.98 12.92 11.96
CA CYS A 252 -3.31 12.54 13.20
C CYS A 252 -3.27 13.68 14.21
N PHE A 253 -3.01 14.90 13.75
CA PHE A 253 -2.99 16.10 14.59
C PHE A 253 -4.34 16.40 15.23
N VAL A 254 -5.42 16.27 14.48
CA VAL A 254 -6.79 16.56 14.97
C VAL A 254 -7.35 15.42 15.81
N GLN A 255 -7.11 14.16 15.42
CA GLN A 255 -7.75 12.99 16.05
C GLN A 255 -7.12 12.61 17.39
N TYR A 256 -5.80 12.77 17.59
CA TYR A 256 -5.15 12.32 18.81
C TYR A 256 -5.81 12.84 20.09
N PRO A 257 -6.06 14.15 20.28
CA PRO A 257 -6.66 14.66 21.51
C PRO A 257 -8.06 14.12 21.80
N MET A 258 -8.74 13.65 20.76
CA MET A 258 -10.07 13.03 20.89
C MET A 258 -10.00 11.54 21.18
N LEU A 259 -8.90 10.86 20.77
CA LEU A 259 -8.72 9.41 20.92
C LEU A 259 -8.01 9.02 22.21
N VAL A 260 -7.26 9.91 22.83
CA VAL A 260 -6.39 9.59 23.98
C VAL A 260 -7.15 8.96 25.15
N ASN A 261 -8.42 9.31 25.34
CA ASN A 261 -9.27 8.77 26.41
C ASN A 261 -10.14 7.57 25.97
N HIS A 262 -10.02 7.12 24.72
CA HIS A 262 -10.82 6.05 24.12
C HIS A 262 -9.99 4.84 23.65
N ALA A 263 -8.85 4.61 24.32
CA ALA A 263 -7.94 3.51 23.98
C ALA A 263 -8.61 2.12 24.06
N ASP A 264 -9.51 1.93 25.03
CA ASP A 264 -10.24 0.67 25.22
C ASP A 264 -11.21 0.40 24.05
N GLU A 265 -11.88 1.42 23.54
CA GLU A 265 -12.79 1.32 22.40
C GLU A 265 -12.03 1.00 21.11
N LEU A 266 -10.86 1.61 20.92
CA LEU A 266 -9.95 1.27 19.82
C LEU A 266 -9.48 -0.18 19.92
N ALA A 267 -9.12 -0.63 21.11
CA ALA A 267 -8.70 -2.01 21.37
C ALA A 267 -9.84 -3.01 21.16
N ALA A 268 -11.10 -2.61 21.41
CA ALA A 268 -12.29 -3.40 21.12
C ALA A 268 -12.62 -3.50 19.63
N GLY A 269 -11.93 -2.71 18.77
CA GLY A 269 -12.09 -2.77 17.32
C GLY A 269 -13.04 -1.74 16.73
N ALA A 270 -13.43 -0.73 17.49
CA ALA A 270 -14.19 0.40 16.97
C ALA A 270 -13.35 1.23 15.98
N SER A 271 -14.01 1.76 14.97
CA SER A 271 -13.38 2.69 14.03
C SER A 271 -13.07 4.03 14.74
N PRO A 272 -11.86 4.62 14.56
CA PRO A 272 -11.52 5.89 15.21
C PRO A 272 -12.55 7.00 14.92
N VAL A 273 -13.09 7.05 13.72
CA VAL A 273 -14.07 8.09 13.33
C VAL A 273 -15.45 7.80 13.93
N ALA A 274 -15.84 6.53 14.09
CA ALA A 274 -17.08 6.17 14.79
C ALA A 274 -17.02 6.60 16.27
N ILE A 275 -15.88 6.39 16.94
CA ILE A 275 -15.66 6.84 18.33
C ILE A 275 -15.95 8.34 18.47
N PHE A 276 -15.46 9.16 17.54
CA PHE A 276 -15.72 10.63 17.60
C PHE A 276 -17.19 10.96 17.44
N ALA A 277 -17.86 10.30 16.48
CA ALA A 277 -19.27 10.55 16.22
C ALA A 277 -20.13 10.13 17.42
N HIS A 278 -19.82 9.00 18.06
CA HIS A 278 -20.49 8.58 19.31
C HIS A 278 -20.23 9.56 20.46
N ALA A 279 -19.00 10.03 20.62
CA ALA A 279 -18.63 10.98 21.68
C ALA A 279 -19.43 12.30 21.65
N ILE A 280 -19.92 12.70 20.46
CA ILE A 280 -20.80 13.88 20.29
C ILE A 280 -22.29 13.54 20.19
N GLY A 281 -22.66 12.26 20.40
CA GLY A 281 -24.05 11.80 20.33
C GLY A 281 -24.63 11.71 18.92
N TRP A 282 -23.79 11.65 17.87
CA TRP A 282 -24.19 11.52 16.48
C TRP A 282 -24.04 10.08 15.97
N ASP A 283 -24.75 9.13 16.61
CA ASP A 283 -24.66 7.70 16.27
C ASP A 283 -24.95 7.41 14.78
N TRP A 284 -25.89 8.16 14.18
CA TRP A 284 -26.15 8.03 12.75
C TRP A 284 -24.93 8.33 11.88
N LEU A 285 -24.07 9.28 12.33
CA LEU A 285 -22.86 9.65 11.60
C LEU A 285 -21.78 8.58 11.73
N ALA A 286 -21.66 7.94 12.90
CA ALA A 286 -20.77 6.80 13.12
C ALA A 286 -21.07 5.68 12.11
N ILE A 287 -22.35 5.26 12.04
CA ILE A 287 -22.81 4.25 11.10
C ILE A 287 -22.58 4.70 9.64
N ALA A 288 -22.94 5.95 9.31
CA ALA A 288 -22.81 6.46 7.94
C ALA A 288 -21.36 6.48 7.46
N VAL A 289 -20.41 6.89 8.33
CA VAL A 289 -18.98 6.93 8.00
C VAL A 289 -18.46 5.52 7.76
N ASP A 290 -18.72 4.57 8.65
CA ASP A 290 -18.23 3.21 8.50
C ASP A 290 -18.84 2.52 7.27
N VAL A 291 -20.15 2.68 7.04
CA VAL A 291 -20.84 2.18 5.83
C VAL A 291 -20.24 2.76 4.54
N LEU A 292 -19.77 4.00 4.54
CA LEU A 292 -19.13 4.62 3.38
C LEU A 292 -17.64 4.26 3.25
N LEU A 293 -16.96 3.95 4.35
CA LEU A 293 -15.59 3.47 4.34
C LEU A 293 -15.46 2.04 3.80
N VAL A 294 -16.50 1.20 3.96
CA VAL A 294 -16.55 -0.15 3.37
C VAL A 294 -16.35 -0.11 1.85
N PRO A 295 -17.18 0.57 1.04
CA PRO A 295 -17.01 0.58 -0.42
C PRO A 295 -15.75 1.32 -0.85
N ALA A 296 -15.26 2.31 -0.10
CA ALA A 296 -14.02 3.02 -0.39
C ALA A 296 -12.80 2.08 -0.27
N THR A 297 -12.72 1.31 0.82
CA THR A 297 -11.65 0.33 1.05
C THR A 297 -11.78 -0.86 0.09
N PHE A 298 -13.01 -1.31 -0.19
CA PHE A 298 -13.29 -2.34 -1.18
C PHE A 298 -12.77 -1.94 -2.58
N ALA A 299 -13.01 -0.69 -3.00
CA ALA A 299 -12.55 -0.18 -4.28
C ALA A 299 -11.02 -0.21 -4.41
N ALA A 300 -10.30 0.11 -3.33
CA ALA A 300 -8.85 -0.03 -3.32
C ALA A 300 -8.39 -1.49 -3.34
N THR A 301 -9.11 -2.39 -2.68
CA THR A 301 -8.83 -3.83 -2.76
C THR A 301 -8.93 -4.31 -4.22
N VAL A 302 -9.96 -3.89 -4.97
CA VAL A 302 -10.10 -4.16 -6.40
C VAL A 302 -8.90 -3.62 -7.20
N THR A 303 -8.44 -2.40 -6.88
CA THR A 303 -7.29 -1.78 -7.54
C THR A 303 -6.01 -2.58 -7.29
N VAL A 304 -5.78 -3.01 -6.06
CA VAL A 304 -4.60 -3.82 -5.70
C VAL A 304 -4.64 -5.18 -6.38
N TYR A 305 -5.81 -5.81 -6.52
CA TYR A 305 -5.96 -7.01 -7.33
C TYR A 305 -5.54 -6.78 -8.78
N ASN A 306 -5.97 -5.68 -9.39
CA ASN A 306 -5.61 -5.36 -10.77
C ASN A 306 -4.09 -5.15 -10.96
N ILE A 307 -3.43 -4.42 -10.04
CA ILE A 307 -2.00 -4.15 -10.14
C ILE A 307 -1.19 -5.40 -9.82
N GLY A 308 -1.50 -6.08 -8.72
CA GLY A 308 -0.80 -7.30 -8.31
C GLY A 308 -0.91 -8.42 -9.34
N ALA A 309 -2.10 -8.61 -9.92
CA ALA A 309 -2.31 -9.60 -10.97
C ALA A 309 -1.50 -9.27 -12.25
N ARG A 310 -1.31 -8.00 -12.59
CA ARG A 310 -0.45 -7.60 -13.73
C ARG A 310 1.02 -7.94 -13.45
N ILE A 311 1.49 -7.74 -12.23
CA ILE A 311 2.87 -8.09 -11.85
C ILE A 311 3.04 -9.61 -11.91
N ILE A 312 2.10 -10.40 -11.38
CA ILE A 312 2.11 -11.86 -11.48
C ILE A 312 2.09 -12.30 -12.94
N ALA A 313 1.22 -11.72 -13.77
CA ALA A 313 1.12 -12.07 -15.18
C ALA A 313 2.40 -11.70 -15.96
N THR A 314 3.00 -10.53 -15.72
CA THR A 314 4.27 -10.14 -16.33
C THR A 314 5.39 -11.09 -15.92
N THR A 315 5.47 -11.42 -14.63
CA THR A 315 6.43 -12.38 -14.09
C THR A 315 6.24 -13.78 -14.72
N SER A 316 5.01 -14.17 -15.02
CA SER A 316 4.71 -15.42 -15.73
C SER A 316 5.13 -15.38 -17.21
N VAL A 317 4.90 -14.25 -17.90
CA VAL A 317 5.36 -14.05 -19.30
C VAL A 317 6.88 -14.08 -19.37
N ASP A 318 7.54 -13.59 -18.35
CA ASP A 318 9.01 -13.67 -18.20
C ASP A 318 9.51 -15.10 -17.89
N GLY A 319 8.60 -16.08 -17.82
CA GLY A 319 8.90 -17.48 -17.59
C GLY A 319 9.14 -17.87 -16.12
N LEU A 320 9.05 -16.94 -15.17
CA LEU A 320 9.31 -17.16 -13.73
C LEU A 320 8.18 -17.88 -13.00
N LEU A 321 6.98 -17.85 -13.58
CA LEU A 321 5.79 -18.49 -13.05
C LEU A 321 5.11 -19.34 -14.12
N PRO A 322 4.20 -20.25 -13.74
CA PRO A 322 3.48 -21.09 -14.70
C PRO A 322 2.83 -20.26 -15.81
N PRO A 323 2.95 -20.66 -17.10
CA PRO A 323 2.48 -19.87 -18.25
C PRO A 323 0.97 -19.56 -18.21
N GLY A 324 0.19 -20.36 -17.47
CA GLY A 324 -1.25 -20.15 -17.28
C GLY A 324 -1.58 -18.82 -16.60
N LEU A 325 -0.73 -18.32 -15.71
CA LEU A 325 -0.93 -17.07 -14.98
C LEU A 325 -0.71 -15.84 -15.87
N GLY A 326 0.07 -15.95 -16.93
CA GLY A 326 0.31 -14.88 -17.90
C GLY A 326 -0.80 -14.74 -18.96
N ARG A 327 -1.76 -15.68 -19.03
CA ARG A 327 -2.83 -15.67 -20.02
C ARG A 327 -3.84 -14.55 -19.74
N ILE A 328 -4.10 -13.75 -20.77
CA ILE A 328 -5.12 -12.70 -20.72
C ILE A 328 -6.44 -13.25 -21.24
N HIS A 329 -7.50 -13.06 -20.47
CA HIS A 329 -8.84 -13.49 -20.84
C HIS A 329 -9.34 -12.65 -22.03
N VAL A 330 -9.74 -13.32 -23.14
CA VAL A 330 -10.03 -12.66 -24.43
C VAL A 330 -11.14 -11.60 -24.34
N ARG A 331 -12.22 -11.86 -23.60
CA ARG A 331 -13.35 -10.93 -23.44
C ARG A 331 -13.10 -9.85 -22.37
N LEU A 332 -12.47 -10.22 -21.26
CA LEU A 332 -12.31 -9.35 -20.10
C LEU A 332 -11.02 -8.51 -20.18
N ARG A 333 -10.10 -8.85 -21.08
CA ARG A 333 -8.79 -8.21 -21.24
C ARG A 333 -7.98 -8.10 -19.94
N THR A 334 -8.20 -9.03 -19.01
CA THR A 334 -7.57 -9.11 -17.69
C THR A 334 -6.88 -10.46 -17.50
N PRO A 335 -5.81 -10.54 -16.71
CA PRO A 335 -5.16 -11.79 -16.34
C PRO A 335 -5.94 -12.50 -15.23
N ALA A 336 -7.13 -13.02 -15.56
CA ALA A 336 -8.08 -13.60 -14.60
C ALA A 336 -7.47 -14.73 -13.75
N ALA A 337 -6.58 -15.55 -14.32
CA ALA A 337 -5.89 -16.61 -13.58
C ALA A 337 -4.94 -16.03 -12.52
N ALA A 338 -4.25 -14.91 -12.81
CA ALA A 338 -3.39 -14.23 -11.84
C ALA A 338 -4.22 -13.56 -10.74
N VAL A 339 -5.38 -12.96 -11.08
CA VAL A 339 -6.33 -12.43 -10.09
C VAL A 339 -6.78 -13.54 -9.14
N ALA A 340 -7.20 -14.70 -9.68
CA ALA A 340 -7.67 -15.84 -8.88
C ALA A 340 -6.55 -16.39 -7.98
N ALA A 341 -5.33 -16.51 -8.48
CA ALA A 341 -4.18 -16.95 -7.68
C ALA A 341 -3.87 -15.96 -6.53
N LEU A 342 -3.85 -14.66 -6.81
CA LEU A 342 -3.64 -13.62 -5.79
C LEU A 342 -4.78 -13.67 -4.75
N ALA A 343 -6.04 -13.81 -5.18
CA ALA A 343 -7.19 -13.90 -4.30
C ALA A 343 -7.09 -15.13 -3.39
N LEU A 344 -6.78 -16.29 -3.95
CA LEU A 344 -6.63 -17.51 -3.16
C LEU A 344 -5.55 -17.36 -2.09
N VAL A 345 -4.35 -16.90 -2.46
CA VAL A 345 -3.22 -16.80 -1.53
C VAL A 345 -3.46 -15.72 -0.48
N ALA A 346 -3.93 -14.52 -0.89
CA ALA A 346 -4.18 -13.42 0.04
C ALA A 346 -5.32 -13.73 1.01
N THR A 347 -6.42 -14.34 0.54
CA THR A 347 -7.54 -14.75 1.41
C THR A 347 -7.12 -15.84 2.39
N THR A 348 -6.38 -16.84 1.91
CA THR A 348 -5.86 -17.91 2.78
C THR A 348 -4.96 -17.31 3.87
N LEU A 349 -4.04 -16.40 3.50
CA LEU A 349 -3.18 -15.70 4.46
C LEU A 349 -4.01 -14.90 5.47
N THR A 350 -5.02 -14.17 5.02
CA THR A 350 -5.92 -13.39 5.88
C THR A 350 -6.62 -14.27 6.90
N VAL A 351 -7.27 -15.35 6.45
CA VAL A 351 -8.02 -16.26 7.33
C VAL A 351 -7.12 -17.01 8.29
N LEU A 352 -5.97 -17.51 7.81
CA LEU A 352 -4.98 -18.18 8.67
C LEU A 352 -4.47 -17.26 9.78
N LEU A 353 -4.08 -16.03 9.46
CA LEU A 353 -3.59 -15.10 10.47
C LEU A 353 -4.69 -14.68 11.45
N GLN A 354 -5.92 -14.48 10.98
CA GLN A 354 -7.04 -14.16 11.86
C GLN A 354 -7.34 -15.29 12.84
N VAL A 355 -7.24 -16.56 12.39
CA VAL A 355 -7.45 -17.75 13.25
C VAL A 355 -6.26 -18.00 14.20
N ILE A 356 -5.01 -17.88 13.68
CA ILE A 356 -3.82 -18.20 14.49
C ILE A 356 -3.52 -17.13 15.52
N LEU A 357 -3.71 -15.86 15.18
CA LEU A 357 -3.36 -14.75 16.08
C LEU A 357 -4.45 -14.48 17.10
N GLU A 358 -5.70 -14.85 16.82
CA GLU A 358 -6.88 -14.56 17.68
C GLU A 358 -6.97 -13.08 18.08
N LYS A 359 -6.54 -12.19 17.18
CA LYS A 359 -6.50 -10.73 17.39
C LYS A 359 -7.63 -10.05 16.61
N PRO A 360 -8.06 -8.85 17.05
CA PRO A 360 -9.00 -8.05 16.29
C PRO A 360 -8.50 -7.80 14.86
N PRO A 361 -9.40 -7.72 13.85
CA PRO A 361 -9.03 -7.52 12.45
C PRO A 361 -8.14 -6.28 12.22
N LEU A 362 -8.37 -5.20 12.98
CA LEU A 362 -7.56 -3.99 12.91
C LEU A 362 -6.09 -4.29 13.24
N LEU A 363 -5.81 -4.97 14.33
CA LEU A 363 -4.44 -5.29 14.74
C LEU A 363 -3.77 -6.28 13.76
N THR A 364 -4.52 -7.29 13.30
CA THR A 364 -4.03 -8.22 12.27
C THR A 364 -3.72 -7.49 10.96
N SER A 365 -4.52 -6.49 10.58
CA SER A 365 -4.26 -5.65 9.40
C SER A 365 -2.98 -4.83 9.55
N VAL A 366 -2.68 -4.33 10.75
CA VAL A 366 -1.41 -3.61 11.05
C VAL A 366 -0.20 -4.54 10.88
N TYR A 367 -0.28 -5.80 11.33
CA TYR A 367 0.80 -6.77 11.13
C TYR A 367 1.05 -7.06 9.64
N LEU A 368 -0.02 -7.20 8.85
CA LEU A 368 0.09 -7.38 7.41
C LEU A 368 0.61 -6.13 6.69
N ALA A 369 0.22 -4.94 7.15
CA ALA A 369 0.75 -3.68 6.63
C ALA A 369 2.27 -3.53 6.90
N ASN A 370 2.73 -3.92 8.09
CA ASN A 370 4.16 -3.97 8.41
C ASN A 370 4.89 -4.97 7.51
N LEU A 371 4.34 -6.18 7.33
CA LEU A 371 4.90 -7.19 6.44
C LEU A 371 4.97 -6.70 5.00
N THR A 372 3.93 -6.00 4.54
CA THR A 372 3.89 -5.31 3.24
C THR A 372 5.06 -4.34 3.13
N THR A 373 5.24 -3.45 4.10
CA THR A 373 6.35 -2.49 4.12
C THR A 373 7.70 -3.19 3.99
N TYR A 374 7.92 -4.28 4.73
CA TYR A 374 9.18 -5.04 4.69
C TYR A 374 9.48 -5.60 3.30
N TYR A 375 8.46 -6.07 2.56
CA TYR A 375 8.66 -6.55 1.19
C TYR A 375 9.01 -5.42 0.20
N TRP A 376 8.66 -4.16 0.48
CA TRP A 376 8.99 -3.02 -0.38
C TRP A 376 10.36 -2.40 -0.09
N LEU A 377 10.95 -2.59 1.11
CA LEU A 377 12.22 -1.95 1.48
C LEU A 377 13.35 -2.29 0.49
N ALA A 378 13.50 -3.56 0.16
CA ALA A 378 14.57 -4.01 -0.75
C ALA A 378 14.37 -3.52 -2.20
N PRO A 379 13.18 -3.60 -2.83
CA PRO A 379 12.88 -2.93 -4.09
C PRO A 379 13.21 -1.45 -4.11
N TYR A 380 12.78 -0.69 -3.11
CA TYR A 380 13.05 0.75 -3.03
C TYR A 380 14.55 1.03 -2.92
N PHE A 381 15.28 0.26 -2.11
CA PHE A 381 16.73 0.39 -2.00
C PHE A 381 17.43 0.14 -3.34
N LEU A 382 17.07 -0.93 -4.05
CA LEU A 382 17.65 -1.27 -5.35
C LEU A 382 17.33 -0.22 -6.42
N VAL A 383 16.14 0.35 -6.42
CA VAL A 383 15.78 1.42 -7.36
C VAL A 383 16.58 2.70 -7.04
N CYS A 384 16.79 3.04 -5.78
CA CYS A 384 17.69 4.15 -5.40
C CYS A 384 19.14 3.91 -5.88
N LEU A 385 19.67 2.72 -5.67
CA LEU A 385 20.99 2.34 -6.17
C LEU A 385 21.05 2.39 -7.70
N GLY A 386 19.99 1.92 -8.35
CA GLY A 386 19.85 1.89 -9.80
C GLY A 386 19.90 3.28 -10.43
N ILE A 387 19.15 4.25 -9.89
CA ILE A 387 19.18 5.62 -10.44
C ILE A 387 20.55 6.26 -10.30
N LEU A 388 21.25 6.04 -9.17
CA LEU A 388 22.61 6.53 -9.00
C LEU A 388 23.59 5.95 -10.04
N ARG A 389 23.42 4.64 -10.37
CA ARG A 389 24.21 4.00 -11.43
C ARG A 389 23.91 4.60 -12.80
N ILE A 390 22.63 4.85 -13.12
CA ILE A 390 22.22 5.47 -14.39
C ILE A 390 22.79 6.89 -14.50
N LEU A 391 22.65 7.73 -13.46
CA LEU A 391 23.20 9.10 -13.47
C LEU A 391 24.73 9.12 -13.70
N ARG A 392 25.46 8.16 -13.09
CA ARG A 392 26.89 8.02 -13.32
C ARG A 392 27.22 7.60 -14.76
N ARG A 393 26.47 6.65 -15.34
CA ARG A 393 26.66 6.19 -16.72
C ARG A 393 26.36 7.29 -17.75
N GLU A 394 25.31 8.07 -17.52
CA GLU A 394 24.91 9.18 -18.37
C GLU A 394 25.81 10.42 -18.20
N GLY A 395 26.66 10.48 -17.19
CA GLY A 395 27.40 11.69 -16.82
C GLY A 395 26.48 12.86 -16.42
N ALA A 396 25.22 12.55 -16.08
CA ALA A 396 24.19 13.55 -15.81
C ALA A 396 24.38 14.15 -14.41
N ARG A 397 24.39 15.48 -14.32
CA ARG A 397 24.41 16.22 -13.06
C ARG A 397 22.98 16.53 -12.62
N ASP A 398 22.38 15.62 -11.86
CA ASP A 398 21.07 15.82 -11.21
C ASP A 398 21.24 15.65 -9.70
N PRO A 399 21.71 16.73 -9.00
CA PRO A 399 21.98 16.67 -7.56
C PRO A 399 20.72 16.41 -6.75
N ALA A 400 19.56 16.89 -7.18
CA ALA A 400 18.29 16.68 -6.48
C ALA A 400 17.91 15.18 -6.43
N THR A 401 17.98 14.48 -7.57
CA THR A 401 17.74 13.04 -7.63
C THR A 401 18.81 12.26 -6.84
N ALA A 402 20.08 12.68 -6.88
CA ALA A 402 21.13 12.01 -6.13
C ALA A 402 20.95 12.16 -4.60
N VAL A 403 20.65 13.36 -4.11
CA VAL A 403 20.33 13.61 -2.68
C VAL A 403 19.10 12.82 -2.26
N ALA A 404 18.05 12.81 -3.07
CA ALA A 404 16.85 12.03 -2.81
C ALA A 404 17.14 10.52 -2.71
N ALA A 405 17.97 9.98 -3.60
CA ALA A 405 18.37 8.58 -3.58
C ALA A 405 19.18 8.22 -2.33
N TRP A 406 20.19 9.02 -1.98
CA TRP A 406 20.99 8.79 -0.78
C TRP A 406 20.17 8.93 0.51
N GLY A 407 19.32 9.95 0.61
CA GLY A 407 18.45 10.17 1.76
C GLY A 407 17.44 9.01 1.92
N SER A 408 16.83 8.54 0.83
CA SER A 408 15.94 7.37 0.85
C SER A 408 16.67 6.09 1.25
N MET A 409 17.88 5.84 0.74
CA MET A 409 18.69 4.68 1.12
C MET A 409 19.04 4.71 2.61
N ALA A 410 19.45 5.86 3.14
CA ALA A 410 19.72 6.01 4.57
C ALA A 410 18.49 5.73 5.43
N ALA A 411 17.33 6.26 5.04
CA ALA A 411 16.06 5.99 5.72
C ALA A 411 15.68 4.52 5.66
N ILE A 412 15.82 3.85 4.51
CA ILE A 412 15.53 2.41 4.35
C ILE A 412 16.44 1.57 5.23
N VAL A 413 17.74 1.88 5.29
CA VAL A 413 18.68 1.18 6.17
C VAL A 413 18.28 1.36 7.64
N TYR A 414 17.92 2.57 8.03
CA TYR A 414 17.43 2.87 9.37
C TYR A 414 16.15 2.09 9.70
N VAL A 415 15.14 2.13 8.81
CA VAL A 415 13.89 1.36 8.96
C VAL A 415 14.18 -0.13 9.10
N THR A 416 15.07 -0.67 8.25
CA THR A 416 15.47 -2.08 8.31
C THR A 416 16.15 -2.41 9.63
N PHE A 417 16.99 -1.53 10.15
CA PHE A 417 17.64 -1.72 11.46
C PHE A 417 16.61 -1.74 12.59
N GLU A 418 15.68 -0.77 12.62
CA GLU A 418 14.65 -0.68 13.67
C GLU A 418 13.69 -1.88 13.65
N MET A 419 13.34 -2.40 12.49
CA MET A 419 12.44 -3.56 12.39
C MET A 419 12.98 -4.82 13.11
N PHE A 420 14.32 -4.96 13.20
CA PHE A 420 14.94 -6.08 13.94
C PHE A 420 15.20 -5.76 15.41
N ARG A 421 15.45 -4.48 15.73
CA ARG A 421 15.86 -4.06 17.08
C ARG A 421 14.69 -3.91 18.04
N SER A 422 13.59 -3.37 17.57
CA SER A 422 12.52 -2.87 18.42
C SER A 422 11.15 -3.36 17.95
N PRO A 423 10.82 -4.65 18.13
CA PRO A 423 9.47 -5.12 17.85
C PRO A 423 8.48 -4.42 18.79
N VAL A 424 7.35 -3.99 18.24
CA VAL A 424 6.31 -3.25 18.98
C VAL A 424 5.61 -4.15 20.01
N ASP A 425 5.40 -5.38 19.64
CA ASP A 425 4.83 -6.42 20.49
C ASP A 425 5.40 -7.81 20.17
N ALA A 426 4.96 -8.82 20.93
CA ALA A 426 5.39 -10.21 20.72
C ALA A 426 4.99 -10.75 19.33
N GLY A 427 3.89 -10.27 18.73
CA GLY A 427 3.42 -10.69 17.41
C GLY A 427 4.29 -10.11 16.28
N THR A 428 4.73 -8.87 16.39
CA THR A 428 5.55 -8.21 15.38
C THR A 428 7.00 -8.68 15.37
N LYS A 429 7.48 -9.26 16.45
CA LYS A 429 8.87 -9.72 16.62
C LYS A 429 9.36 -10.66 15.50
N TYR A 430 8.48 -11.51 15.00
CA TYR A 430 8.84 -12.54 14.00
C TYR A 430 8.61 -12.09 12.56
N LEU A 431 7.89 -11.01 12.32
CA LEU A 431 7.55 -10.53 10.98
C LEU A 431 8.78 -10.20 10.10
N PRO A 432 9.86 -9.54 10.62
CA PRO A 432 11.06 -9.29 9.82
C PRO A 432 11.73 -10.57 9.35
N TYR A 433 11.82 -11.57 10.23
CA TYR A 433 12.42 -12.86 9.90
C TYR A 433 11.57 -13.61 8.87
N LEU A 434 10.24 -13.57 9.02
CA LEU A 434 9.31 -14.12 8.04
C LEU A 434 9.49 -13.45 6.66
N ALA A 435 9.62 -12.12 6.62
CA ALA A 435 9.86 -11.40 5.38
C ALA A 435 11.17 -11.85 4.71
N VAL A 436 12.27 -11.90 5.46
CA VAL A 436 13.58 -12.33 4.93
C VAL A 436 13.52 -13.76 4.41
N VAL A 437 12.97 -14.70 5.19
CA VAL A 437 12.88 -16.11 4.81
C VAL A 437 12.03 -16.31 3.56
N THR A 438 10.87 -15.67 3.48
CA THR A 438 9.96 -15.80 2.32
C THR A 438 10.55 -15.15 1.07
N ILE A 439 11.19 -13.97 1.17
CA ILE A 439 11.91 -13.34 0.06
C ILE A 439 13.03 -14.26 -0.43
N ALA A 440 13.85 -14.78 0.49
CA ALA A 440 14.96 -15.65 0.15
C ALA A 440 14.47 -16.93 -0.54
N ALA A 441 13.39 -17.54 -0.04
CA ALA A 441 12.82 -18.76 -0.62
C ALA A 441 12.31 -18.53 -2.05
N VAL A 442 11.51 -17.47 -2.27
CA VAL A 442 10.96 -17.18 -3.61
C VAL A 442 12.05 -16.73 -4.58
N ALA A 443 12.99 -15.89 -4.14
CA ALA A 443 14.13 -15.47 -4.96
C ALA A 443 15.04 -16.66 -5.34
N LEU A 444 15.27 -17.59 -4.42
CA LEU A 444 16.03 -18.80 -4.69
C LEU A 444 15.33 -19.68 -5.73
N VAL A 445 14.01 -19.89 -5.60
CA VAL A 445 13.22 -20.61 -6.61
C VAL A 445 13.38 -19.96 -7.97
N PHE A 446 13.26 -18.63 -8.08
CA PHE A 446 13.42 -17.91 -9.34
C PHE A 446 14.84 -18.05 -9.92
N LEU A 447 15.87 -17.97 -9.08
CA LEU A 447 17.25 -18.15 -9.53
C LEU A 447 17.54 -19.57 -10.01
N LEU A 448 16.98 -20.59 -9.35
CA LEU A 448 17.19 -22.00 -9.74
C LEU A 448 16.44 -22.37 -11.02
N THR A 449 15.23 -21.84 -11.21
CA THR A 449 14.39 -22.12 -12.40
C THR A 449 14.88 -21.38 -13.66
N HIS A 450 15.67 -20.29 -13.51
CA HIS A 450 16.08 -19.44 -14.65
C HIS A 450 17.59 -19.27 -14.79
N ARG A 451 18.34 -20.26 -14.32
CA ARG A 451 19.81 -20.26 -14.40
C ARG A 451 20.33 -20.07 -15.84
N ASP A 452 19.68 -20.70 -16.81
CA ASP A 452 20.10 -20.69 -18.20
C ASP A 452 19.89 -19.33 -18.89
N VAL A 453 18.81 -18.62 -18.55
CA VAL A 453 18.53 -17.26 -19.09
C VAL A 453 19.55 -16.25 -18.57
N ILE A 454 19.96 -16.37 -17.30
CA ILE A 454 20.93 -15.47 -16.68
C ILE A 454 22.34 -15.69 -17.26
N VAL A 455 22.69 -16.93 -17.56
CA VAL A 455 24.00 -17.29 -18.14
C VAL A 455 24.10 -16.78 -19.58
N SER A 456 23.06 -16.94 -20.40
CA SER A 456 23.06 -16.48 -21.78
C SER A 456 23.13 -14.95 -21.93
N GLU A 457 22.53 -14.18 -21.01
CA GLU A 457 22.66 -12.71 -21.00
C GLU A 457 24.05 -12.26 -20.49
N GLY A 458 24.63 -12.98 -19.53
CA GLY A 458 25.99 -12.69 -19.03
C GLY A 458 27.06 -12.94 -20.10
N GLU A 459 26.87 -13.91 -20.99
CA GLU A 459 27.76 -14.16 -22.11
C GLU A 459 27.63 -13.12 -23.23
N ALA A 460 26.43 -12.54 -23.40
CA ALA A 460 26.18 -11.47 -24.37
C ALA A 460 26.72 -10.08 -23.95
N GLU A 461 26.92 -9.84 -22.63
CA GLU A 461 27.57 -8.61 -22.13
C GLU A 461 29.10 -8.64 -22.21
N VAL A 462 29.72 -9.81 -22.47
CA VAL A 462 31.18 -9.99 -22.50
C VAL A 462 31.73 -9.99 -23.93
N VAL A 463 30.86 -9.98 -24.97
CA VAL A 463 31.20 -9.86 -26.40
C VAL A 463 30.89 -8.45 -26.88
#